data_6b00e2e8c1d5c4a154ee40b0e9bebf58
#
_entry.id   6b00e2e8c1d5c4a154ee40b0e9bebf58
#
_cell.length_a   1.000
_cell.length_b   1.000
_cell.length_c   1.000
_cell.angle_alpha   90.00
_cell.angle_beta   90.00
_cell.angle_gamma   90.00
#
_symmetry.space_group_name_H-M   'P 1'
#
loop_
_entity.id
_entity.type
_entity.pdbx_description
1 polymer ?
#
loop_
_entity_poly.entity_id
_entity_poly.type
_entity_poly.pdbx_seq_one_letter_code
_entity_poly.pdbx_strand_id
1 'polypeptide(L)'
;MPSNARVRMSDSETGGHAFPPGFSWPLWEQPRHFELGHILNSAVTDALPPRRVGALGVHHCGLWECDLRDQSLVWSGGAYDIFGLSRGSPITRQQAVAHYSEHSRARLENLRAYAIRRKRGFTLDVEIRAAAVGDRRWVRVIGAPVCEGDAVVRLHGVKLIV
;
A
#
# COMPACT_ATOMS: atom_id res chain seq x y z
N MET A 1 -5.23 -5.20 32.12
CA MET A 1 -4.04 -4.61 31.48
C MET A 1 -3.69 -5.44 30.26
N PRO A 2 -3.99 -5.05 29.02
CA PRO A 2 -3.55 -5.81 27.86
C PRO A 2 -2.10 -5.43 27.52
N SER A 3 -1.28 -6.44 27.52
CA SER A 3 0.13 -6.43 27.18
C SER A 3 0.35 -5.97 25.73
N ASN A 4 1.19 -4.97 25.54
CA ASN A 4 1.71 -4.52 24.26
C ASN A 4 2.64 -5.60 23.69
N ALA A 5 2.11 -6.51 22.89
CA ALA A 5 2.92 -7.47 22.17
C ALA A 5 3.62 -6.75 20.99
N ARG A 6 4.81 -6.24 21.23
CA ARG A 6 5.80 -5.96 20.19
C ARG A 6 6.23 -7.30 19.62
N VAL A 7 5.83 -7.62 18.42
CA VAL A 7 6.44 -8.73 17.67
C VAL A 7 7.85 -8.30 17.31
N ARG A 8 8.83 -8.74 18.08
CA ARG A 8 10.24 -8.70 17.68
C ARG A 8 10.45 -9.81 16.67
N MET A 9 10.72 -9.44 15.43
CA MET A 9 11.33 -10.35 14.48
C MET A 9 12.83 -10.38 14.78
N SER A 10 13.36 -11.57 15.05
CA SER A 10 14.76 -11.81 15.34
C SER A 10 15.63 -11.45 14.13
N ASP A 11 16.56 -10.54 14.35
CA ASP A 11 17.62 -10.19 13.42
C ASP A 11 18.61 -11.34 13.30
N SER A 12 18.78 -11.83 12.07
CA SER A 12 19.97 -12.59 11.69
C SER A 12 20.89 -11.63 10.92
N GLU A 13 21.99 -11.27 11.55
CA GLU A 13 23.03 -10.42 10.98
C GLU A 13 23.64 -11.04 9.73
N THR A 14 23.49 -10.35 8.62
CA THR A 14 24.51 -10.29 7.54
C THR A 14 24.43 -8.94 6.89
N GLY A 15 25.54 -8.22 6.82
CA GLY A 15 25.66 -6.82 6.43
C GLY A 15 25.00 -6.48 5.11
N GLY A 16 23.86 -5.84 5.20
CA GLY A 16 23.09 -5.27 4.10
C GLY A 16 22.21 -4.17 4.68
N HIS A 17 21.98 -3.14 3.92
CA HIS A 17 21.14 -2.02 4.32
C HIS A 17 19.87 -2.49 5.01
N ALA A 18 19.69 -2.13 6.28
CA ALA A 18 18.50 -2.46 7.03
C ALA A 18 17.27 -1.82 6.35
N PHE A 19 16.35 -2.66 5.90
CA PHE A 19 15.08 -2.17 5.33
C PHE A 19 14.27 -1.49 6.44
N PRO A 20 13.64 -0.34 6.13
CA PRO A 20 12.80 0.34 7.11
C PRO A 20 11.68 -0.59 7.60
N PRO A 21 11.36 -0.56 8.90
CA PRO A 21 10.36 -1.43 9.47
C PRO A 21 8.96 -1.11 8.94
N GLY A 22 8.24 -2.15 8.54
CA GLY A 22 6.80 -2.07 8.37
C GLY A 22 6.09 -2.14 9.71
N PHE A 23 4.95 -1.50 9.83
CA PHE A 23 4.15 -1.53 11.06
C PHE A 23 2.65 -1.58 10.75
N SER A 24 1.91 -2.16 11.70
CA SER A 24 0.46 -2.24 11.68
C SER A 24 -0.13 -1.33 12.74
N TRP A 25 -1.28 -0.75 12.45
CA TRP A 25 -1.98 0.18 13.33
C TRP A 25 -3.48 -0.16 13.41
N PRO A 26 -4.18 0.24 14.52
CA PRO A 26 -5.60 -0.01 14.67
C PRO A 26 -6.42 0.78 13.64
N LEU A 27 -7.53 0.24 13.16
CA LEU A 27 -8.36 0.90 12.14
C LEU A 27 -8.89 2.28 12.56
N TRP A 28 -9.10 2.52 13.84
CA TRP A 28 -9.54 3.83 14.33
C TRP A 28 -8.49 4.93 14.13
N GLU A 29 -7.22 4.57 13.86
CA GLU A 29 -6.16 5.52 13.51
C GLU A 29 -6.14 5.88 12.02
N GLN A 30 -6.95 5.23 11.18
CA GLN A 30 -6.93 5.44 9.73
C GLN A 30 -6.92 6.92 9.31
N PRO A 31 -7.72 7.83 9.91
CA PRO A 31 -7.70 9.25 9.53
C PRO A 31 -6.36 9.95 9.75
N ARG A 32 -5.48 9.39 10.58
CA ARG A 32 -4.12 9.90 10.79
C ARG A 32 -3.14 9.47 9.69
N HIS A 33 -3.49 8.40 8.97
CA HIS A 33 -2.66 7.82 7.92
C HIS A 33 -3.14 8.24 6.53
N PHE A 34 -4.44 8.17 6.28
CA PHE A 34 -5.07 8.66 5.07
C PHE A 34 -6.58 8.80 5.27
N GLU A 35 -7.18 9.75 4.57
CA GLU A 35 -8.62 9.93 4.47
C GLU A 35 -9.01 9.86 2.99
N LEU A 36 -9.62 8.76 2.60
CA LEU A 36 -10.10 8.54 1.25
C LEU A 36 -11.57 8.11 1.30
N GLY A 37 -12.37 8.71 0.43
CA GLY A 37 -13.63 8.11 0.04
C GLY A 37 -13.39 6.83 -0.75
N HIS A 38 -14.43 6.29 -1.36
CA HIS A 38 -14.26 5.17 -2.28
C HIS A 38 -13.51 5.60 -3.53
N ILE A 39 -12.53 4.79 -3.94
CA ILE A 39 -11.91 4.91 -5.25
C ILE A 39 -12.82 4.20 -6.24
N LEU A 40 -13.75 4.94 -6.85
CA LEU A 40 -14.73 4.37 -7.78
C LEU A 40 -14.18 4.27 -9.21
N ASN A 41 -13.36 5.23 -9.60
CA ASN A 41 -12.63 5.20 -10.86
C ASN A 41 -11.43 6.16 -10.82
N SER A 42 -10.45 5.94 -11.68
CA SER A 42 -9.23 6.73 -11.69
C SER A 42 -9.45 8.20 -12.06
N ALA A 43 -10.43 8.51 -12.91
CA ALA A 43 -10.73 9.89 -13.28
C ALA A 43 -11.19 10.73 -12.10
N VAL A 44 -12.01 10.16 -11.22
CA VAL A 44 -12.45 10.82 -9.98
C VAL A 44 -11.28 10.97 -9.02
N THR A 45 -10.44 9.96 -8.92
CA THR A 45 -9.28 9.95 -8.02
C THR A 45 -8.22 10.97 -8.42
N ASP A 46 -7.98 11.12 -9.71
CA ASP A 46 -7.02 12.08 -10.24
C ASP A 46 -7.46 13.53 -10.03
N ALA A 47 -8.77 13.76 -9.88
CA ALA A 47 -9.35 15.06 -9.58
C ALA A 47 -9.33 15.43 -8.09
N LEU A 48 -8.95 14.51 -7.20
CA LEU A 48 -8.89 14.80 -5.76
C LEU A 48 -7.78 15.80 -5.45
N PRO A 49 -8.10 16.84 -4.66
CA PRO A 49 -7.10 17.84 -4.32
C PRO A 49 -6.01 17.21 -3.43
N PRO A 50 -4.76 17.60 -3.68
CA PRO A 50 -3.57 17.06 -3.00
C PRO A 50 -3.63 17.06 -1.48
N ARG A 51 -4.26 18.04 -0.88
CA ARG A 51 -4.41 18.19 0.57
C ARG A 51 -5.21 17.09 1.26
N ARG A 52 -5.94 16.23 0.50
CA ARG A 52 -6.66 15.08 1.06
C ARG A 52 -5.79 13.84 1.24
N VAL A 53 -4.59 13.88 0.73
CA VAL A 53 -3.64 12.77 0.80
C VAL A 53 -2.62 12.95 1.95
N GLY A 54 -2.81 13.96 2.79
CA GLY A 54 -1.88 14.34 3.85
C GLY A 54 -0.83 15.36 3.39
N ALA A 55 -0.11 15.94 4.36
CA ALA A 55 0.86 17.02 4.13
C ALA A 55 2.15 16.60 3.39
N LEU A 56 2.20 15.38 2.84
CA LEU A 56 3.35 14.87 2.11
C LEU A 56 3.27 15.36 0.67
N GLY A 57 4.33 15.99 0.21
CA GLY A 57 4.46 16.65 -1.09
C GLY A 57 3.86 15.86 -2.26
N VAL A 58 3.00 16.54 -2.98
CA VAL A 58 1.91 16.03 -3.79
C VAL A 58 2.29 15.37 -5.11
N HIS A 59 3.54 15.41 -5.52
CA HIS A 59 3.90 15.10 -6.91
C HIS A 59 4.04 13.61 -7.23
N HIS A 60 3.99 12.72 -6.24
CA HIS A 60 4.24 11.28 -6.42
C HIS A 60 3.38 10.44 -5.49
N CYS A 61 2.08 10.68 -5.51
CA CYS A 61 1.10 9.95 -4.72
C CYS A 61 0.09 9.25 -5.62
N GLY A 62 -0.26 8.04 -5.29
CA GLY A 62 -1.31 7.29 -5.96
C GLY A 62 -2.26 6.66 -4.97
N LEU A 63 -3.51 6.48 -5.39
CA LEU A 63 -4.54 5.79 -4.65
C LEU A 63 -4.72 4.38 -5.21
N TRP A 64 -5.04 3.45 -4.35
CA TRP A 64 -5.26 2.06 -4.74
C TRP A 64 -6.36 1.40 -3.94
N GLU A 65 -7.03 0.47 -4.58
CA GLU A 65 -8.03 -0.39 -3.98
C GLU A 65 -7.92 -1.80 -4.54
N CYS A 66 -8.11 -2.80 -3.70
CA CYS A 66 -8.14 -4.22 -4.08
C CYS A 66 -9.41 -4.85 -3.52
N ASP A 67 -10.27 -5.35 -4.39
CA ASP A 67 -11.42 -6.15 -4.01
C ASP A 67 -10.94 -7.57 -3.65
N LEU A 68 -11.22 -8.03 -2.43
CA LEU A 68 -10.75 -9.33 -1.97
C LEU A 68 -11.57 -10.51 -2.49
N ARG A 69 -12.74 -10.27 -3.10
CA ARG A 69 -13.57 -11.32 -3.66
C ARG A 69 -12.98 -11.91 -4.94
N ASP A 70 -12.37 -11.07 -5.76
CA ASP A 70 -11.81 -11.43 -7.07
C ASP A 70 -10.35 -10.97 -7.27
N GLN A 71 -9.77 -10.29 -6.27
CA GLN A 71 -8.43 -9.71 -6.32
C GLN A 71 -8.25 -8.61 -7.36
N SER A 72 -9.34 -8.02 -7.85
CA SER A 72 -9.29 -6.91 -8.82
C SER A 72 -8.68 -5.65 -8.18
N LEU A 73 -7.91 -4.92 -8.99
CA LEU A 73 -7.25 -3.68 -8.61
C LEU A 73 -7.88 -2.48 -9.29
N VAL A 74 -8.01 -1.39 -8.54
CA VAL A 74 -8.29 -0.05 -9.07
C VAL A 74 -7.16 0.87 -8.62
N TRP A 75 -6.52 1.54 -9.56
CA TRP A 75 -5.44 2.48 -9.34
C TRP A 75 -5.79 3.85 -9.89
N SER A 76 -5.44 4.92 -9.17
CA SER A 76 -5.41 6.27 -9.73
C SER A 76 -4.25 6.44 -10.70
N GLY A 77 -4.29 7.48 -11.52
CA GLY A 77 -3.20 7.81 -12.43
C GLY A 77 -1.85 7.96 -11.74
N GLY A 78 -1.85 8.54 -10.52
CA GLY A 78 -0.63 8.65 -9.71
C GLY A 78 -0.03 7.30 -9.32
N ALA A 79 -0.83 6.27 -9.09
CA ALA A 79 -0.33 4.93 -8.84
C ALA A 79 0.35 4.32 -10.07
N TYR A 80 -0.24 4.49 -11.25
CA TYR A 80 0.40 4.09 -12.52
C TYR A 80 1.74 4.79 -12.74
N ASP A 81 1.80 6.09 -12.48
CA ASP A 81 3.03 6.88 -12.62
C ASP A 81 4.16 6.37 -11.72
N ILE A 82 3.84 6.01 -10.47
CA ILE A 82 4.80 5.43 -9.53
C ILE A 82 5.44 4.16 -10.09
N PHE A 83 4.66 3.32 -10.76
CA PHE A 83 5.12 2.06 -11.36
C PHE A 83 5.66 2.21 -12.79
N GLY A 84 5.60 3.41 -13.35
CA GLY A 84 6.05 3.67 -14.72
C GLY A 84 5.17 2.99 -15.78
N LEU A 85 3.89 2.81 -15.49
CA LEU A 85 2.90 2.21 -16.37
C LEU A 85 1.99 3.26 -16.97
N SER A 86 1.45 2.98 -18.18
CA SER A 86 0.47 3.86 -18.82
C SER A 86 -0.80 3.94 -17.97
N ARG A 87 -1.26 5.16 -17.71
CA ARG A 87 -2.49 5.40 -16.94
C ARG A 87 -3.68 4.69 -17.58
N GLY A 88 -4.50 4.05 -16.75
CA GLY A 88 -5.69 3.33 -17.20
C GLY A 88 -5.44 2.01 -17.92
N SER A 89 -4.19 1.56 -18.07
CA SER A 89 -3.91 0.23 -18.61
C SER A 89 -4.42 -0.86 -17.67
N PRO A 90 -4.91 -2.00 -18.21
CA PRO A 90 -5.31 -3.12 -17.38
C PRO A 90 -4.14 -3.60 -16.52
N ILE A 91 -4.39 -3.81 -15.23
CA ILE A 91 -3.41 -4.36 -14.32
C ILE A 91 -4.04 -5.37 -13.37
N THR A 92 -3.43 -6.54 -13.26
CA THR A 92 -3.79 -7.56 -12.28
C THR A 92 -2.94 -7.40 -11.02
N ARG A 93 -3.44 -7.94 -9.90
CA ARG A 93 -2.64 -7.98 -8.67
C ARG A 93 -1.32 -8.73 -8.88
N GLN A 94 -1.32 -9.82 -9.62
CA GLN A 94 -0.11 -10.58 -9.92
C GLN A 94 0.92 -9.75 -10.70
N GLN A 95 0.49 -8.97 -11.68
CA GLN A 95 1.36 -8.05 -12.42
C GLN A 95 1.90 -6.95 -11.51
N ALA A 96 1.05 -6.38 -10.66
CA ALA A 96 1.46 -5.33 -9.72
C ALA A 96 2.55 -5.83 -8.74
N VAL A 97 2.36 -7.00 -8.14
CA VAL A 97 3.33 -7.53 -7.16
C VAL A 97 4.65 -7.97 -7.82
N ALA A 98 4.66 -8.26 -9.12
CA ALA A 98 5.88 -8.58 -9.85
C ALA A 98 6.87 -7.38 -9.94
N HIS A 99 6.40 -6.15 -9.74
CA HIS A 99 7.26 -4.97 -9.67
C HIS A 99 8.02 -4.83 -8.35
N TYR A 100 7.56 -5.45 -7.27
CA TYR A 100 8.25 -5.40 -5.98
C TYR A 100 9.51 -6.27 -6.02
N SER A 101 10.58 -5.82 -5.34
CA SER A 101 11.71 -6.72 -5.07
C SER A 101 11.23 -7.94 -4.28
N GLU A 102 11.92 -9.06 -4.40
CA GLU A 102 11.53 -10.31 -3.74
C GLU A 102 11.35 -10.13 -2.22
N HIS A 103 12.29 -9.46 -1.57
CA HIS A 103 12.23 -9.16 -0.15
C HIS A 103 11.04 -8.26 0.22
N SER A 104 10.83 -7.18 -0.52
CA SER A 104 9.71 -6.27 -0.31
C SER A 104 8.37 -6.95 -0.52
N ARG A 105 8.26 -7.79 -1.55
CA ARG A 105 7.06 -8.57 -1.84
C ARG A 105 6.71 -9.51 -0.69
N ALA A 106 7.66 -10.27 -0.19
CA ALA A 106 7.44 -11.20 0.92
C ALA A 106 6.94 -10.45 2.18
N ARG A 107 7.56 -9.33 2.52
CA ARG A 107 7.14 -8.50 3.66
C ARG A 107 5.75 -7.92 3.48
N LEU A 108 5.45 -7.41 2.29
CA LEU A 108 4.13 -6.83 1.99
C LEU A 108 3.03 -7.89 2.05
N GLU A 109 3.25 -9.08 1.49
CA GLU A 109 2.27 -10.16 1.53
C GLU A 109 2.00 -10.64 2.97
N ASN A 110 3.02 -10.75 3.79
CA ASN A 110 2.89 -11.11 5.20
C ASN A 110 2.10 -10.05 5.98
N LEU A 111 2.43 -8.78 5.78
CA LEU A 111 1.76 -7.68 6.48
C LEU A 111 0.31 -7.50 6.00
N ARG A 112 0.08 -7.68 4.70
CA ARG A 112 -1.27 -7.70 4.11
C ARG A 112 -2.13 -8.80 4.70
N ALA A 113 -1.63 -10.02 4.77
CA ALA A 113 -2.35 -11.15 5.35
C ALA A 113 -2.68 -10.91 6.84
N TYR A 114 -1.74 -10.36 7.57
CA TYR A 114 -1.95 -9.97 8.97
C TYR A 114 -3.02 -8.89 9.10
N ALA A 115 -2.97 -7.85 8.27
CA ALA A 115 -3.93 -6.75 8.27
C ALA A 115 -5.37 -7.24 8.00
N ILE A 116 -5.55 -8.14 7.05
CA ILE A 116 -6.84 -8.76 6.75
C ILE A 116 -7.34 -9.59 7.93
N ARG A 117 -6.49 -10.47 8.45
CA ARG A 117 -6.84 -11.38 9.54
C ARG A 117 -7.18 -10.64 10.83
N ARG A 118 -6.46 -9.56 11.13
CA ARG A 118 -6.59 -8.79 12.37
C ARG A 118 -7.42 -7.53 12.20
N LYS A 119 -7.92 -7.24 11.00
CA LYS A 119 -8.67 -6.00 10.69
C LYS A 119 -7.91 -4.76 11.15
N ARG A 120 -6.67 -4.64 10.70
CA ARG A 120 -5.76 -3.54 11.04
C ARG A 120 -5.24 -2.88 9.77
N GLY A 121 -4.94 -1.58 9.87
CA GLY A 121 -4.18 -0.90 8.84
C GLY A 121 -2.69 -1.26 8.89
N PHE A 122 -1.98 -0.86 7.85
CA PHE A 122 -0.54 -1.08 7.74
C PHE A 122 0.16 0.02 6.96
N THR A 123 1.43 0.19 7.27
CA THR A 123 2.37 1.05 6.54
C THR A 123 3.67 0.29 6.33
N LEU A 124 4.17 0.27 5.10
CA LEU A 124 5.40 -0.44 4.76
C LEU A 124 6.12 0.28 3.63
N ASP A 125 7.42 0.49 3.80
CA ASP A 125 8.29 0.94 2.72
C ASP A 125 8.80 -0.27 1.93
N VAL A 126 8.62 -0.22 0.62
CA VAL A 126 8.94 -1.29 -0.32
C VAL A 126 9.80 -0.76 -1.46
N GLU A 127 10.66 -1.61 -1.98
CA GLU A 127 11.42 -1.34 -3.18
C GLU A 127 10.67 -1.91 -4.38
N ILE A 128 10.47 -1.08 -5.40
CA ILE A 128 9.91 -1.50 -6.68
C ILE A 128 10.89 -1.23 -7.83
N ARG A 129 10.68 -1.93 -8.93
CA ARG A 129 11.29 -1.61 -10.23
C ARG A 129 10.22 -1.05 -11.14
N ALA A 130 10.36 0.22 -11.53
CA ALA A 130 9.44 0.87 -12.45
C ALA A 130 9.58 0.31 -13.88
N ALA A 131 8.45 0.08 -14.56
CA ALA A 131 8.41 -0.64 -15.83
C ALA A 131 9.13 0.12 -16.97
N ALA A 132 8.90 1.43 -17.09
CA ALA A 132 9.36 2.21 -18.25
C ALA A 132 10.86 2.41 -18.31
N VAL A 133 11.54 2.51 -17.16
CA VAL A 133 12.97 2.86 -17.08
C VAL A 133 13.77 1.85 -16.26
N GLY A 134 13.12 0.85 -15.67
CA GLY A 134 13.75 -0.14 -14.81
C GLY A 134 14.35 0.44 -13.52
N ASP A 135 14.03 1.69 -13.22
CA ASP A 135 14.52 2.39 -12.04
C ASP A 135 14.03 1.72 -10.76
N ARG A 136 14.92 1.61 -9.79
CA ARG A 136 14.52 1.23 -8.44
C ARG A 136 13.98 2.45 -7.72
N ARG A 137 12.83 2.26 -7.07
CA ARG A 137 12.16 3.30 -6.30
C ARG A 137 11.75 2.75 -4.94
N TRP A 138 11.87 3.58 -3.93
CA TRP A 138 11.28 3.31 -2.63
C TRP A 138 9.89 3.92 -2.59
N VAL A 139 8.92 3.10 -2.22
CA VAL A 139 7.50 3.46 -2.19
C VAL A 139 6.95 3.10 -0.82
N ARG A 140 6.32 4.08 -0.18
CA ARG A 140 5.52 3.82 1.03
C ARG A 140 4.14 3.36 0.62
N VAL A 141 3.78 2.16 1.04
CA VAL A 141 2.43 1.62 0.89
C VAL A 141 1.71 1.75 2.21
N ILE A 142 0.60 2.47 2.19
CA ILE A 142 -0.31 2.62 3.33
C ILE A 142 -1.63 1.98 2.92
N GLY A 143 -2.17 1.11 3.76
CA GLY A 143 -3.40 0.41 3.45
C GLY A 143 -4.22 0.09 4.68
N ALA A 144 -5.52 -0.07 4.48
CA ALA A 144 -6.46 -0.46 5.50
C ALA A 144 -7.56 -1.35 4.93
N PRO A 145 -8.06 -2.31 5.72
CA PRO A 145 -9.23 -3.09 5.36
C PRO A 145 -10.51 -2.25 5.39
N VAL A 146 -11.39 -2.54 4.44
CA VAL A 146 -12.79 -2.11 4.44
C VAL A 146 -13.63 -3.33 4.79
N CYS A 147 -14.44 -3.21 5.84
CA CYS A 147 -15.27 -4.29 6.35
C CYS A 147 -16.74 -4.08 5.99
N GLU A 148 -17.42 -5.17 5.67
CA GLU A 148 -18.89 -5.27 5.64
C GLU A 148 -19.29 -6.26 6.74
N GLY A 149 -19.88 -5.79 7.83
CA GLY A 149 -20.07 -6.60 9.03
C GLY A 149 -18.72 -7.08 9.57
N ASP A 150 -18.57 -8.38 9.77
CA ASP A 150 -17.33 -8.99 10.25
C ASP A 150 -16.35 -9.38 9.13
N ALA A 151 -16.76 -9.28 7.87
CA ALA A 151 -15.94 -9.64 6.73
C ALA A 151 -15.12 -8.47 6.21
N VAL A 152 -13.84 -8.71 5.94
CA VAL A 152 -13.02 -7.79 5.18
C VAL A 152 -13.28 -8.04 3.69
N VAL A 153 -13.79 -7.04 3.00
CA VAL A 153 -14.19 -7.17 1.58
C VAL A 153 -13.22 -6.51 0.62
N ARG A 154 -12.49 -5.49 1.08
CA ARG A 154 -11.52 -4.74 0.30
C ARG A 154 -10.34 -4.29 1.14
N LEU A 155 -9.24 -4.01 0.47
CA LEU A 155 -8.15 -3.17 0.98
C LEU A 155 -8.10 -1.90 0.13
N HIS A 156 -7.80 -0.79 0.75
CA HIS A 156 -7.60 0.48 0.07
C HIS A 156 -6.48 1.29 0.73
N GLY A 157 -5.97 2.26 0.02
CA GLY A 157 -4.95 3.12 0.59
C GLY A 157 -4.21 3.99 -0.41
N VAL A 158 -3.00 4.34 -0.03
CA VAL A 158 -2.14 5.30 -0.71
C VAL A 158 -0.77 4.68 -0.98
N LYS A 159 -0.17 5.07 -2.09
CA LYS A 159 1.25 4.80 -2.41
C LYS A 159 1.95 6.14 -2.59
N LEU A 160 3.12 6.27 -1.97
CA LEU A 160 3.94 7.49 -1.99
C LEU A 160 5.36 7.13 -2.36
N ILE A 161 6.01 7.91 -3.22
CA ILE A 161 7.47 7.83 -3.37
C ILE A 161 8.13 8.46 -2.13
N VAL A 162 9.05 7.77 -1.55
CA VAL A 162 9.79 8.20 -0.36
C VAL A 162 11.29 8.35 -0.65
#